data_f8bca2ed644d2be497f6c3f60fcd6cbb
#
_entry.id   f8bca2ed644d2be497f6c3f60fcd6cbb
#
_cell.length_a   1.000
_cell.length_b   1.000
_cell.length_c   1.000
_cell.angle_alpha   90.00
_cell.angle_beta   90.00
_cell.angle_gamma   90.00
#
_symmetry.space_group_name_H-M   'P 1'
#
loop_
_entity.id
_entity.type
_entity.pdbx_description
1 polymer ?
#
loop_
_entity_poly.entity_id
_entity_poly.type
_entity_poly.pdbx_seq_one_letter_code
_entity_poly.pdbx_strand_id
1 'polypeptide(L)'
;MAQAAAPERLSTPSIDPAEVEKFSRMAADWWDPDSKFAPLHKFNPARLTYIRDTLSSHFRREGAQPLKGLKLLDIGCGGGLVSEPMARLGAEVTGVDAAE
;
A
#
# COMPACT_ATOMS: atom_id res chain seq x y z
N MET A 1 8.86 0.47 -4.98
CA MET A 1 8.78 1.22 -3.76
C MET A 1 7.78 2.36 -3.85
N ALA A 2 6.99 2.54 -2.83
CA ALA A 2 6.02 3.62 -2.82
C ALA A 2 6.69 4.98 -2.60
N GLN A 3 6.12 6.00 -3.19
CA GLN A 3 6.58 7.36 -3.02
C GLN A 3 5.42 8.22 -2.57
N ALA A 4 5.63 8.96 -1.50
CA ALA A 4 4.58 9.79 -0.93
C ALA A 4 4.30 11.01 -1.81
N ALA A 5 3.07 11.49 -1.76
CA ALA A 5 2.69 12.73 -2.40
C ALA A 5 3.38 13.92 -1.72
N ALA A 6 3.37 15.05 -2.38
CA ALA A 6 3.98 16.27 -1.84
C ALA A 6 3.36 16.63 -0.48
N PRO A 7 4.19 16.80 0.57
CA PRO A 7 3.69 17.01 1.93
C PRO A 7 2.79 18.25 2.09
N GLU A 8 3.08 19.32 1.39
CA GLU A 8 2.31 20.54 1.53
C GLU A 8 0.86 20.40 1.12
N ARG A 9 0.55 19.40 0.29
CA ARG A 9 -0.83 19.12 -0.09
C ARG A 9 -1.60 18.42 1.01
N LEU A 10 -0.88 17.78 1.93
CA LEU A 10 -1.48 17.07 3.03
C LEU A 10 -1.66 17.94 4.27
N SER A 11 -1.09 19.14 4.28
CA SER A 11 -1.23 20.06 5.40
C SER A 11 -2.40 21.01 5.23
N THR A 12 -3.54 20.47 4.81
CA THR A 12 -4.76 21.22 4.68
C THR A 12 -5.58 21.16 5.97
N PRO A 13 -6.54 22.11 6.16
CA PRO A 13 -7.40 22.07 7.35
C PRO A 13 -8.21 20.79 7.50
N SER A 14 -8.35 20.00 6.43
CA SER A 14 -9.10 18.74 6.49
C SER A 14 -8.31 17.61 7.16
N ILE A 15 -7.03 17.82 7.44
CA ILE A 15 -6.20 16.82 8.10
C ILE A 15 -6.06 17.16 9.57
N ASP A 16 -6.47 16.23 10.42
CA ASP A 16 -6.33 16.36 11.85
C ASP A 16 -4.93 15.91 12.28
N PRO A 17 -4.08 16.81 12.81
CA PRO A 17 -2.72 16.44 13.22
C PRO A 17 -2.69 15.32 14.26
N ALA A 18 -3.67 15.27 15.16
CA ALA A 18 -3.71 14.22 16.17
C ALA A 18 -3.95 12.85 15.55
N GLU A 19 -4.79 12.78 14.52
CA GLU A 19 -5.02 11.53 13.80
C GLU A 19 -3.79 11.11 13.01
N VAL A 20 -3.12 12.04 12.36
CA VAL A 20 -1.88 11.73 11.64
C VAL A 20 -0.83 11.20 12.60
N GLU A 21 -0.66 11.83 13.76
CA GLU A 21 0.30 11.37 14.77
C GLU A 21 -0.04 9.98 15.28
N LYS A 22 -1.32 9.71 15.50
CA LYS A 22 -1.79 8.39 15.92
C LYS A 22 -1.38 7.31 14.92
N PHE A 23 -1.64 7.53 13.64
CA PHE A 23 -1.28 6.57 12.61
C PHE A 23 0.23 6.43 12.47
N SER A 24 0.97 7.52 12.60
CA SER A 24 2.43 7.47 12.55
C SER A 24 3.01 6.63 13.68
N ARG A 25 2.46 6.75 14.89
CA ARG A 25 2.89 5.92 16.01
C ARG A 25 2.61 4.44 15.78
N MET A 26 1.56 4.13 15.04
CA MET A 26 1.18 2.75 14.73
C MET A 26 2.06 2.13 13.65
N ALA A 27 2.76 2.96 12.89
CA ALA A 27 3.53 2.47 11.73
C ALA A 27 4.61 1.47 12.13
N ALA A 28 5.20 1.61 13.32
CA ALA A 28 6.23 0.69 13.79
C ALA A 28 5.71 -0.74 13.95
N ASP A 29 4.42 -0.90 14.26
CA ASP A 29 3.81 -2.21 14.46
C ASP A 29 3.24 -2.80 13.18
N TRP A 30 3.24 -2.04 12.09
CA TRP A 30 2.54 -2.40 10.87
C TRP A 30 2.99 -3.73 10.29
N TRP A 31 4.29 -4.01 10.36
CA TRP A 31 4.87 -5.22 9.79
C TRP A 31 5.04 -6.36 10.79
N ASP A 32 4.67 -6.15 12.04
CA ASP A 32 4.74 -7.18 13.08
C ASP A 32 3.49 -8.04 13.05
N PRO A 33 3.61 -9.33 12.67
CA PRO A 33 2.43 -10.20 12.58
C PRO A 33 1.80 -10.53 13.94
N ASP A 34 2.49 -10.24 15.03
CA ASP A 34 1.96 -10.47 16.37
C ASP A 34 1.39 -9.21 17.02
N SER A 35 1.39 -8.08 16.29
CA SER A 35 0.85 -6.83 16.78
C SER A 35 -0.67 -6.76 16.58
N LYS A 36 -1.26 -5.60 16.90
CA LYS A 36 -2.69 -5.36 16.66
C LYS A 36 -3.06 -5.41 15.18
N PHE A 37 -2.09 -5.42 14.28
CA PHE A 37 -2.31 -5.56 12.85
C PHE A 37 -2.27 -7.01 12.38
N ALA A 38 -2.19 -7.98 13.29
CA ALA A 38 -2.18 -9.40 12.94
C ALA A 38 -3.30 -9.80 11.99
N PRO A 39 -4.57 -9.32 12.15
CA PRO A 39 -5.61 -9.65 11.20
C PRO A 39 -5.30 -9.21 9.77
N LEU A 40 -4.66 -8.06 9.59
CA LEU A 40 -4.28 -7.58 8.25
C LEU A 40 -3.26 -8.51 7.62
N HIS A 41 -2.26 -8.95 8.38
CA HIS A 41 -1.27 -9.89 7.87
C HIS A 41 -1.91 -11.23 7.49
N LYS A 42 -2.92 -11.64 8.24
CA LYS A 42 -3.61 -12.89 7.99
C LYS A 42 -4.41 -12.85 6.70
N PHE A 43 -5.08 -11.73 6.42
CA PHE A 43 -5.91 -11.58 5.23
C PHE A 43 -5.13 -11.12 4.00
N ASN A 44 -3.96 -10.56 4.20
CA ASN A 44 -3.22 -9.94 3.11
C ASN A 44 -2.89 -10.88 1.95
N PRO A 45 -2.46 -12.12 2.18
CA PRO A 45 -2.17 -13.03 1.06
C PRO A 45 -3.37 -13.25 0.14
N ALA A 46 -4.57 -13.42 0.70
CA ALA A 46 -5.78 -13.59 -0.10
C ALA A 46 -6.10 -12.32 -0.90
N ARG A 47 -5.98 -11.16 -0.26
CA ARG A 47 -6.20 -9.87 -0.91
C ARG A 47 -5.23 -9.65 -2.06
N LEU A 48 -3.95 -9.93 -1.83
CA LEU A 48 -2.92 -9.77 -2.86
C LEU A 48 -3.15 -10.70 -4.04
N THR A 49 -3.53 -11.95 -3.77
CA THR A 49 -3.84 -12.90 -4.82
C THR A 49 -5.01 -12.43 -5.66
N TYR A 50 -6.05 -11.93 -5.02
CA TYR A 50 -7.22 -11.41 -5.73
C TYR A 50 -6.84 -10.23 -6.62
N ILE A 51 -6.08 -9.28 -6.10
CA ILE A 51 -5.65 -8.10 -6.87
C ILE A 51 -4.78 -8.53 -8.05
N ARG A 52 -3.80 -9.38 -7.79
CA ARG A 52 -2.90 -9.87 -8.83
C ARG A 52 -3.68 -10.56 -9.95
N ASP A 53 -4.56 -11.48 -9.59
CA ASP A 53 -5.29 -12.28 -10.56
C ASP A 53 -6.27 -11.42 -11.34
N THR A 54 -6.94 -10.48 -10.68
CA THR A 54 -7.87 -9.58 -11.33
C THR A 54 -7.17 -8.69 -12.35
N LEU A 55 -6.04 -8.10 -11.95
CA LEU A 55 -5.28 -7.23 -12.84
C LEU A 55 -4.64 -8.00 -13.98
N SER A 56 -4.07 -9.17 -13.67
CA SER A 56 -3.46 -10.01 -14.70
C SER A 56 -4.46 -10.44 -15.75
N SER A 57 -5.66 -10.82 -15.33
CA SER A 57 -6.73 -11.20 -16.23
C SER A 57 -7.21 -10.02 -17.07
N HIS A 58 -7.44 -8.88 -16.43
CA HIS A 58 -7.94 -7.69 -17.11
C HIS A 58 -6.97 -7.21 -18.20
N PHE A 59 -5.69 -7.18 -17.89
CA PHE A 59 -4.65 -6.69 -18.80
C PHE A 59 -4.00 -7.81 -19.61
N ARG A 60 -4.48 -9.04 -19.47
CA ARG A 60 -3.98 -10.21 -20.20
C ARG A 60 -2.49 -10.40 -20.04
N ARG A 61 -2.04 -10.46 -18.78
CA ARG A 61 -0.64 -10.60 -18.40
C ARG A 61 -0.39 -11.96 -17.79
N GLU A 62 0.83 -12.46 -17.97
CA GLU A 62 1.25 -13.75 -17.43
C GLU A 62 2.69 -13.64 -16.93
N GLY A 63 3.15 -14.68 -16.24
CA GLY A 63 4.54 -14.78 -15.82
C GLY A 63 4.77 -14.29 -14.40
N ALA A 64 6.06 -14.19 -14.03
CA ALA A 64 6.46 -13.84 -12.67
C ALA A 64 6.22 -12.36 -12.33
N GLN A 65 6.18 -11.51 -13.35
CA GLN A 65 5.93 -10.08 -13.15
C GLN A 65 4.76 -9.62 -14.03
N PRO A 66 3.55 -10.07 -13.70
CA PRO A 66 2.39 -9.79 -14.55
C PRO A 66 1.99 -8.32 -14.55
N LEU A 67 2.47 -7.52 -13.59
CA LEU A 67 2.13 -6.11 -13.51
C LEU A 67 3.20 -5.19 -14.11
N LYS A 68 4.19 -5.76 -14.77
CA LYS A 68 5.29 -4.97 -15.34
C LYS A 68 4.75 -3.92 -16.32
N GLY A 69 5.17 -2.68 -16.11
CA GLY A 69 4.75 -1.56 -16.96
C GLY A 69 3.42 -0.93 -16.58
N LEU A 70 2.70 -1.51 -15.63
CA LEU A 70 1.47 -0.90 -15.13
C LEU A 70 1.79 0.10 -14.03
N LYS A 71 1.05 1.20 -14.01
CA LYS A 71 1.17 2.22 -12.99
C LYS A 71 0.06 2.01 -11.97
N LEU A 72 0.42 1.99 -10.69
CA LEU A 72 -0.52 1.71 -9.61
C LEU A 72 -0.42 2.81 -8.55
N LEU A 73 -1.56 3.36 -8.18
CA LEU A 73 -1.65 4.34 -7.11
C LEU A 73 -2.33 3.68 -5.91
N ASP A 74 -1.63 3.66 -4.79
CA ASP A 74 -2.14 3.08 -3.55
C ASP A 74 -2.42 4.20 -2.57
N ILE A 75 -3.69 4.58 -2.45
CA ILE A 75 -4.12 5.66 -1.58
C ILE A 75 -4.37 5.10 -0.18
N GLY A 76 -3.77 5.72 0.83
CA GLY A 76 -3.81 5.20 2.18
C GLY A 76 -2.92 3.98 2.34
N CYS A 77 -1.73 4.03 1.74
CA CYS A 77 -0.86 2.84 1.65
C CYS A 77 -0.32 2.37 3.00
N GLY A 78 -0.30 3.21 4.01
CA GLY A 78 0.23 2.86 5.31
C GLY A 78 1.65 2.33 5.22
N GLY A 79 1.89 1.16 5.79
CA GLY A 79 3.21 0.52 5.79
C GLY A 79 3.55 -0.21 4.50
N GLY A 80 2.69 -0.18 3.50
CA GLY A 80 3.00 -0.77 2.20
C GLY A 80 2.60 -2.23 2.02
N LEU A 81 1.62 -2.70 2.78
CA LEU A 81 1.18 -4.10 2.68
C LEU A 81 0.68 -4.49 1.30
N VAL A 82 0.20 -3.52 0.52
CA VAL A 82 -0.21 -3.76 -0.87
C VAL A 82 0.85 -3.22 -1.82
N SER A 83 1.35 -2.01 -1.57
CA SER A 83 2.30 -1.34 -2.46
C SER A 83 3.54 -2.18 -2.73
N GLU A 84 4.15 -2.74 -1.70
CA GLU A 84 5.39 -3.45 -1.86
C GLU A 84 5.24 -4.75 -2.64
N PRO A 85 4.26 -5.61 -2.34
CA PRO A 85 4.04 -6.80 -3.17
C PRO A 85 3.68 -6.47 -4.62
N MET A 86 2.92 -5.40 -4.85
CA MET A 86 2.58 -5.00 -6.22
C MET A 86 3.82 -4.55 -6.99
N ALA A 87 4.73 -3.84 -6.31
CA ALA A 87 6.00 -3.45 -6.92
C ALA A 87 6.85 -4.67 -7.27
N ARG A 88 6.83 -5.70 -6.44
CA ARG A 88 7.54 -6.95 -6.73
C ARG A 88 6.98 -7.68 -7.93
N LEU A 89 5.69 -7.49 -8.20
CA LEU A 89 5.05 -8.05 -9.40
C LEU A 89 5.32 -7.21 -10.64
N GLY A 90 6.07 -6.14 -10.52
CA GLY A 90 6.53 -5.33 -11.63
C GLY A 90 5.85 -3.99 -11.79
N ALA A 91 4.81 -3.68 -11.00
CA ALA A 91 4.10 -2.42 -11.11
C ALA A 91 4.97 -1.22 -10.71
N GLU A 92 4.74 -0.09 -11.36
CA GLU A 92 5.28 1.19 -10.92
C GLU A 92 4.31 1.76 -9.90
N VAL A 93 4.65 1.63 -8.63
CA VAL A 93 3.73 1.96 -7.54
C VAL A 93 4.04 3.32 -6.96
N THR A 94 2.99 4.12 -6.76
CA THR A 94 3.06 5.32 -5.95
C THR A 94 2.11 5.15 -4.78
N GLY A 95 2.64 5.23 -3.57
CA GLY A 95 1.83 5.15 -2.37
C GLY A 95 1.67 6.54 -1.77
N VAL A 96 0.47 6.87 -1.33
CA VAL A 96 0.20 8.13 -0.64
C VAL A 96 -0.54 7.84 0.65
N ASP A 97 -0.11 8.54 1.70
CA ASP A 97 -0.71 8.38 3.02
C ASP A 97 -0.49 9.65 3.81
N ALA A 98 -1.44 10.00 4.68
CA ALA A 98 -1.30 11.17 5.54
C ALA A 98 -0.31 10.93 6.67
N ALA A 99 -0.06 9.68 7.04
CA ALA A 99 0.93 9.31 8.05
C ALA A 99 2.25 8.96 7.39
N GLU A 100 3.35 9.32 8.05
CA GLU A 100 4.69 9.01 7.56
C GLU A 100 5.22 7.74 8.26
#